data_a932fe9705163d1633b586ca81571636
#
_entry.id   a932fe9705163d1633b586ca81571636
#
_cell.length_a   1.000
_cell.length_b   1.000
_cell.length_c   1.000
_cell.angle_alpha   90.00
_cell.angle_beta   90.00
_cell.angle_gamma   90.00
#
_symmetry.space_group_name_H-M   'P 1'
#
loop_
_entity.id
_entity.type
_entity.pdbx_description
1 polymer ?
#
loop_
_entity_poly.entity_id
_entity_poly.type
_entity_poly.pdbx_seq_one_letter_code
_entity_poly.pdbx_strand_id
1 'polypeptide(L)'
;MRPSALSNRWLLLVLLNSGLVQAAVYVVRPMITYRAVDLGADAALVGAIGATFALAPLLFSIQIGRIVDRGRAGAALAVGAVLMTVTATALIFADQIYLLVLAMPFLGVGHLLTMVGGQTMIANRSNDSKLEKHFGLLTFYASMGHGVGPFIGGILADDGGPRINTEAAITFAVVLMALAILTTLPLLGGASKKAEKAQPKGKAKVRQVLAVPQFKSAIFVASAVTAVVDVLLIFLPLLGREVGLSTTEIGALLAIRAFSSMAVRVILQPLTKALGMKNLLIGGSLVTMISCLALVLFQDFWGIAIIMLISGFAMGIGQPATMAWVSRISSPATKGLAISIRLTANRFGQVTMPAIAGLVAGAGISGVFVMLAVLQAASIGVTFSALKKSEPEGD
;
A
#
# COMPACT_ATOMS: atom_id res chain seq x y z
N MET A 1 7.39 40.27 -0.11
CA MET A 1 7.06 39.59 -1.39
C MET A 1 6.22 38.36 -1.08
N ARG A 2 4.93 38.34 -1.43
CA ARG A 2 4.07 37.16 -1.30
C ARG A 2 4.61 36.07 -2.26
N PRO A 3 4.89 34.83 -1.80
CA PRO A 3 5.25 33.77 -2.74
C PRO A 3 4.06 33.55 -3.66
N SER A 4 4.28 33.71 -4.96
CA SER A 4 3.25 33.64 -5.98
C SER A 4 2.51 32.29 -5.88
N ALA A 5 1.19 32.31 -5.96
CA ALA A 5 0.32 31.12 -5.99
C ALA A 5 0.72 30.10 -7.08
N LEU A 6 1.49 30.54 -8.08
CA LEU A 6 2.10 29.73 -9.14
C LEU A 6 3.19 28.78 -8.64
N SER A 7 3.88 29.09 -7.51
CA SER A 7 5.01 28.29 -7.00
C SER A 7 4.60 26.92 -6.44
N ASN A 8 3.33 26.72 -6.09
CA ASN A 8 2.85 25.48 -5.46
C ASN A 8 1.95 24.59 -6.36
N ARG A 9 1.67 25.04 -7.60
CA ARG A 9 0.79 24.28 -8.53
C ARG A 9 1.30 22.87 -8.80
N TRP A 10 2.60 22.72 -9.00
CA TRP A 10 3.21 21.41 -9.22
C TRP A 10 2.96 20.43 -8.05
N LEU A 11 3.03 20.94 -6.80
CA LEU A 11 2.79 20.13 -5.62
C LEU A 11 1.34 19.66 -5.58
N LEU A 12 0.39 20.57 -5.76
CA LEU A 12 -1.03 20.22 -5.79
C LEU A 12 -1.33 19.16 -6.86
N LEU A 13 -0.76 19.29 -8.06
CA LEU A 13 -0.93 18.32 -9.13
C LEU A 13 -0.38 16.93 -8.76
N VAL A 14 0.80 16.87 -8.11
CA VAL A 14 1.37 15.58 -7.63
C VAL A 14 0.51 14.99 -6.52
N LEU A 15 -0.02 15.81 -5.61
CA LEU A 15 -0.89 15.35 -4.52
C LEU A 15 -2.21 14.82 -5.05
N LEU A 16 -2.86 15.55 -5.96
CA LEU A 16 -4.09 15.11 -6.63
C LEU A 16 -3.86 13.82 -7.43
N ASN A 17 -2.77 13.75 -8.19
CA ASN A 17 -2.38 12.51 -8.90
C ASN A 17 -2.31 11.32 -7.93
N SER A 18 -1.61 11.49 -6.80
CA SER A 18 -1.48 10.44 -5.80
C SER A 18 -2.85 10.01 -5.24
N GLY A 19 -3.72 10.95 -4.88
CA GLY A 19 -5.05 10.66 -4.37
C GLY A 19 -5.92 9.91 -5.37
N LEU A 20 -5.97 10.38 -6.63
CA LEU A 20 -6.74 9.79 -7.71
C LEU A 20 -6.27 8.36 -8.04
N VAL A 21 -4.95 8.19 -8.19
CA VAL A 21 -4.34 6.87 -8.48
C VAL A 21 -4.61 5.88 -7.36
N GLN A 22 -4.43 6.30 -6.11
CA GLN A 22 -4.68 5.41 -4.98
C GLN A 22 -6.15 5.06 -4.83
N ALA A 23 -7.06 6.01 -5.03
CA ALA A 23 -8.49 5.73 -5.04
C ALA A 23 -8.83 4.70 -6.12
N ALA A 24 -8.35 4.88 -7.35
CA ALA A 24 -8.62 3.97 -8.45
C ALA A 24 -8.09 2.56 -8.21
N VAL A 25 -6.85 2.41 -7.71
CA VAL A 25 -6.26 1.08 -7.39
C VAL A 25 -7.07 0.37 -6.31
N TYR A 26 -7.52 1.12 -5.29
CA TYR A 26 -8.30 0.58 -4.19
C TYR A 26 -9.76 0.30 -4.56
N VAL A 27 -10.26 0.83 -5.67
CA VAL A 27 -11.49 0.36 -6.33
C VAL A 27 -11.23 -0.94 -7.10
N VAL A 28 -10.24 -0.93 -8.00
CA VAL A 28 -10.03 -2.05 -8.94
C VAL A 28 -9.70 -3.34 -8.20
N ARG A 29 -8.84 -3.32 -7.19
CA ARG A 29 -8.39 -4.55 -6.51
C ARG A 29 -9.52 -5.36 -5.87
N PRO A 30 -10.44 -4.79 -5.06
CA PRO A 30 -11.62 -5.51 -4.59
C PRO A 30 -12.55 -5.97 -5.72
N MET A 31 -12.75 -5.15 -6.75
CA MET A 31 -13.62 -5.49 -7.88
C MET A 31 -13.08 -6.69 -8.68
N ILE A 32 -11.75 -6.82 -8.81
CA ILE A 32 -11.13 -7.99 -9.43
C ILE A 32 -11.37 -9.26 -8.60
N THR A 33 -11.41 -9.18 -7.29
CA THR A 33 -11.80 -10.32 -6.43
C THR A 33 -13.22 -10.79 -6.77
N TYR A 34 -14.20 -9.86 -6.79
CA TYR A 34 -15.58 -10.20 -7.14
C TYR A 34 -15.68 -10.79 -8.55
N ARG A 35 -15.05 -10.13 -9.53
CA ARG A 35 -15.09 -10.59 -10.92
C ARG A 35 -14.44 -11.95 -11.11
N ALA A 36 -13.32 -12.22 -10.42
CA ALA A 36 -12.67 -13.53 -10.46
C ALA A 36 -13.61 -14.64 -9.94
N VAL A 37 -14.29 -14.39 -8.82
CA VAL A 37 -15.28 -15.35 -8.28
C VAL A 37 -16.46 -15.54 -9.23
N ASP A 38 -16.97 -14.47 -9.86
CA ASP A 38 -18.07 -14.57 -10.84
C ASP A 38 -17.66 -15.34 -12.10
N LEU A 39 -16.37 -15.33 -12.45
CA LEU A 39 -15.78 -16.15 -13.53
C LEU A 39 -15.44 -17.58 -13.08
N GLY A 40 -15.77 -17.96 -11.85
CA GLY A 40 -15.56 -19.30 -11.31
C GLY A 40 -14.20 -19.54 -10.65
N ALA A 41 -13.44 -18.48 -10.32
CA ALA A 41 -12.20 -18.63 -9.58
C ALA A 41 -12.49 -19.07 -8.14
N ASP A 42 -11.75 -20.09 -7.68
CA ASP A 42 -11.68 -20.43 -6.26
C ASP A 42 -10.80 -19.44 -5.47
N ALA A 43 -10.77 -19.58 -4.16
CA ALA A 43 -10.02 -18.70 -3.29
C ALA A 43 -8.50 -18.75 -3.56
N ALA A 44 -7.96 -19.91 -3.99
CA ALA A 44 -6.55 -20.04 -4.34
C ALA A 44 -6.19 -19.18 -5.55
N LEU A 45 -7.05 -19.24 -6.57
CA LEU A 45 -6.88 -18.47 -7.79
C LEU A 45 -7.09 -16.97 -7.57
N VAL A 46 -8.04 -16.57 -6.71
CA VAL A 46 -8.21 -15.18 -6.26
C VAL A 46 -6.93 -14.65 -5.61
N GLY A 47 -6.34 -15.44 -4.70
CA GLY A 47 -5.07 -15.09 -4.07
C GLY A 47 -3.92 -14.97 -5.07
N ALA A 48 -3.83 -15.90 -6.04
CA ALA A 48 -2.84 -15.86 -7.11
C ALA A 48 -3.00 -14.62 -8.01
N ILE A 49 -4.23 -14.29 -8.44
CA ILE A 49 -4.54 -13.06 -9.21
C ILE A 49 -4.10 -11.83 -8.43
N GLY A 50 -4.46 -11.73 -7.14
CA GLY A 50 -4.05 -10.63 -6.28
C GLY A 50 -2.52 -10.48 -6.16
N ALA A 51 -1.79 -11.60 -6.09
CA ALA A 51 -0.34 -11.62 -6.03
C ALA A 51 0.32 -11.06 -7.31
N THR A 52 -0.27 -11.28 -8.48
CA THR A 52 0.30 -10.82 -9.77
C THR A 52 0.41 -9.30 -9.86
N PHE A 53 -0.43 -8.54 -9.13
CA PHE A 53 -0.32 -7.08 -9.06
C PHE A 53 1.05 -6.60 -8.59
N ALA A 54 1.68 -7.30 -7.66
CA ALA A 54 2.98 -6.91 -7.12
C ALA A 54 4.16 -7.62 -7.82
N LEU A 55 3.90 -8.61 -8.67
CA LEU A 55 4.94 -9.43 -9.30
C LEU A 55 5.84 -8.62 -10.23
N ALA A 56 5.29 -7.92 -11.21
CA ALA A 56 6.07 -7.08 -12.11
C ALA A 56 6.74 -5.90 -11.38
N PRO A 57 6.07 -5.15 -10.47
CA PRO A 57 6.72 -4.22 -9.57
C PRO A 57 7.92 -4.80 -8.80
N LEU A 58 7.83 -6.03 -8.30
CA LEU A 58 8.95 -6.67 -7.60
C LEU A 58 10.17 -6.83 -8.52
N LEU A 59 9.95 -7.27 -9.75
CA LEU A 59 11.03 -7.54 -10.72
C LEU A 59 11.66 -6.24 -11.28
N PHE A 60 10.85 -5.20 -11.49
CA PHE A 60 11.27 -3.99 -12.21
C PHE A 60 11.48 -2.76 -11.34
N SER A 61 11.25 -2.81 -10.01
CA SER A 61 11.33 -1.65 -9.13
C SER A 61 12.67 -0.92 -9.18
N ILE A 62 13.79 -1.65 -9.24
CA ILE A 62 15.13 -1.05 -9.29
C ILE A 62 15.37 -0.35 -10.65
N GLN A 63 14.96 -0.96 -11.75
CA GLN A 63 15.10 -0.41 -13.09
C GLN A 63 14.25 0.86 -13.24
N ILE A 64 13.01 0.82 -12.79
CA ILE A 64 12.08 1.96 -12.79
C ILE A 64 12.65 3.10 -11.93
N GLY A 65 13.12 2.80 -10.71
CA GLY A 65 13.77 3.80 -9.85
C GLY A 65 14.92 4.51 -10.55
N ARG A 66 15.84 3.76 -11.17
CA ARG A 66 16.99 4.31 -11.92
C ARG A 66 16.57 5.20 -13.10
N ILE A 67 15.50 4.83 -13.81
CA ILE A 67 14.98 5.63 -14.95
C ILE A 67 14.37 6.93 -14.44
N VAL A 68 13.62 6.88 -13.35
CA VAL A 68 12.96 8.05 -12.76
C VAL A 68 13.97 9.02 -12.16
N ASP A 69 15.01 8.51 -11.50
CA ASP A 69 16.08 9.31 -10.90
C ASP A 69 16.91 10.11 -11.92
N ARG A 70 16.90 9.69 -13.19
CA ARG A 70 17.53 10.44 -14.30
C ARG A 70 16.73 11.69 -14.75
N GLY A 71 15.86 12.22 -13.89
CA GLY A 71 15.07 13.42 -14.16
C GLY A 71 13.74 13.14 -14.89
N ARG A 72 13.33 11.88 -15.02
CA ARG A 72 12.12 11.47 -15.74
C ARG A 72 10.88 11.28 -14.83
N ALA A 73 10.86 11.93 -13.67
CA ALA A 73 9.75 11.78 -12.70
C ALA A 73 8.39 12.17 -13.28
N GLY A 74 8.30 13.27 -14.04
CA GLY A 74 7.05 13.68 -14.71
C GLY A 74 6.59 12.67 -15.77
N ALA A 75 7.53 12.16 -16.57
CA ALA A 75 7.24 11.13 -17.57
C ALA A 75 6.77 9.82 -16.91
N ALA A 76 7.38 9.44 -15.79
CA ALA A 76 6.96 8.25 -15.04
C ALA A 76 5.52 8.38 -14.51
N LEU A 77 5.15 9.56 -13.98
CA LEU A 77 3.76 9.84 -13.59
C LEU A 77 2.80 9.67 -14.76
N ALA A 78 3.12 10.24 -15.92
CA ALA A 78 2.26 10.20 -17.11
C ALA A 78 2.15 8.78 -17.68
N VAL A 79 3.28 8.10 -17.91
CA VAL A 79 3.29 6.73 -18.44
C VAL A 79 2.58 5.78 -17.47
N GLY A 80 2.80 5.93 -16.16
CA GLY A 80 2.12 5.14 -15.15
C GLY A 80 0.60 5.35 -15.18
N ALA A 81 0.12 6.59 -15.24
CA ALA A 81 -1.30 6.90 -15.29
C ALA A 81 -1.95 6.38 -16.59
N VAL A 82 -1.28 6.53 -17.75
CA VAL A 82 -1.76 6.00 -19.04
C VAL A 82 -1.83 4.47 -18.99
N LEU A 83 -0.76 3.80 -18.53
CA LEU A 83 -0.71 2.34 -18.44
C LEU A 83 -1.85 1.81 -17.55
N MET A 84 -2.09 2.46 -16.41
CA MET A 84 -3.17 2.09 -15.50
C MET A 84 -4.54 2.29 -16.15
N THR A 85 -4.76 3.42 -16.85
CA THR A 85 -6.01 3.71 -17.55
C THR A 85 -6.31 2.65 -18.60
N VAL A 86 -5.32 2.36 -19.47
CA VAL A 86 -5.46 1.33 -20.52
C VAL A 86 -5.74 -0.04 -19.92
N THR A 87 -5.00 -0.41 -18.86
CA THR A 87 -5.18 -1.71 -18.20
C THR A 87 -6.55 -1.81 -17.53
N ALA A 88 -6.98 -0.76 -16.81
CA ALA A 88 -8.30 -0.76 -16.15
C ALA A 88 -9.44 -0.79 -17.18
N THR A 89 -9.27 -0.10 -18.32
CA THR A 89 -10.23 -0.18 -19.43
C THR A 89 -10.30 -1.60 -20.00
N ALA A 90 -9.16 -2.27 -20.19
CA ALA A 90 -9.12 -3.66 -20.63
C ALA A 90 -9.81 -4.60 -19.62
N LEU A 91 -9.67 -4.33 -18.31
CA LEU A 91 -10.32 -5.09 -17.26
C LEU A 91 -11.86 -4.98 -17.27
N ILE A 92 -12.45 -3.91 -17.83
CA ILE A 92 -13.91 -3.80 -18.03
C ILE A 92 -14.41 -4.94 -18.93
N PHE A 93 -13.65 -5.27 -19.95
CA PHE A 93 -14.00 -6.28 -20.96
C PHE A 93 -13.43 -7.67 -20.67
N ALA A 94 -12.77 -7.85 -19.50
CA ALA A 94 -12.17 -9.13 -19.14
C ALA A 94 -13.26 -10.13 -18.71
N ASP A 95 -13.59 -11.05 -19.59
CA ASP A 95 -14.57 -12.13 -19.43
C ASP A 95 -13.93 -13.49 -19.15
N GLN A 96 -12.60 -13.52 -19.06
CA GLN A 96 -11.80 -14.74 -18.83
C GLN A 96 -10.80 -14.49 -17.69
N ILE A 97 -10.59 -15.50 -16.86
CA ILE A 97 -9.68 -15.43 -15.70
C ILE A 97 -8.24 -15.07 -16.13
N TYR A 98 -7.75 -15.64 -17.25
CA TYR A 98 -6.39 -15.36 -17.71
C TYR A 98 -6.18 -13.88 -18.08
N LEU A 99 -7.22 -13.15 -18.50
CA LEU A 99 -7.14 -11.71 -18.76
C LEU A 99 -6.93 -10.92 -17.46
N LEU A 100 -7.54 -11.36 -16.36
CA LEU A 100 -7.30 -10.76 -15.04
C LEU A 100 -5.85 -10.99 -14.61
N VAL A 101 -5.34 -12.23 -14.75
CA VAL A 101 -3.96 -12.58 -14.42
C VAL A 101 -2.94 -11.77 -15.23
N LEU A 102 -3.19 -11.57 -16.52
CA LEU A 102 -2.30 -10.81 -17.41
C LEU A 102 -2.37 -9.31 -17.15
N ALA A 103 -3.53 -8.74 -16.86
CA ALA A 103 -3.71 -7.30 -16.68
C ALA A 103 -3.13 -6.79 -15.36
N MET A 104 -3.25 -7.54 -14.28
CA MET A 104 -2.84 -7.10 -12.94
C MET A 104 -1.36 -6.69 -12.81
N PRO A 105 -0.36 -7.39 -13.44
CA PRO A 105 1.02 -6.93 -13.45
C PRO A 105 1.22 -5.56 -14.09
N PHE A 106 0.51 -5.25 -15.19
CA PHE A 106 0.58 -3.95 -15.85
C PHE A 106 -0.03 -2.83 -15.00
N LEU A 107 -1.15 -3.12 -14.34
CA LEU A 107 -1.74 -2.21 -13.35
C LEU A 107 -0.74 -1.92 -12.24
N GLY A 108 -0.06 -2.95 -11.74
CA GLY A 108 0.97 -2.82 -10.71
C GLY A 108 2.19 -2.01 -11.14
N VAL A 109 2.68 -2.19 -12.37
CA VAL A 109 3.79 -1.39 -12.94
C VAL A 109 3.36 0.07 -13.07
N GLY A 110 2.16 0.35 -13.61
CA GLY A 110 1.61 1.69 -13.71
C GLY A 110 1.53 2.37 -12.33
N HIS A 111 1.03 1.66 -11.34
CA HIS A 111 0.99 2.12 -9.94
C HIS A 111 2.39 2.41 -9.37
N LEU A 112 3.38 1.54 -9.63
CA LEU A 112 4.76 1.76 -9.19
C LEU A 112 5.36 3.02 -9.84
N LEU A 113 5.16 3.22 -11.15
CA LEU A 113 5.64 4.38 -11.88
C LEU A 113 5.07 5.69 -11.31
N THR A 114 3.77 5.73 -11.02
CA THR A 114 3.13 6.91 -10.43
C THR A 114 3.63 7.17 -9.01
N MET A 115 3.78 6.13 -8.17
CA MET A 115 4.29 6.28 -6.82
C MET A 115 5.73 6.78 -6.79
N VAL A 116 6.63 6.13 -7.55
CA VAL A 116 8.05 6.52 -7.59
C VAL A 116 8.21 7.89 -8.24
N GLY A 117 7.46 8.17 -9.31
CA GLY A 117 7.45 9.48 -9.96
C GLY A 117 7.04 10.61 -9.03
N GLY A 118 5.94 10.44 -8.28
CA GLY A 118 5.46 11.44 -7.31
C GLY A 118 6.45 11.68 -6.17
N GLN A 119 6.98 10.61 -5.58
CA GLN A 119 7.97 10.70 -4.51
C GLN A 119 9.26 11.38 -4.97
N THR A 120 9.78 11.00 -6.14
CA THR A 120 10.99 11.60 -6.72
C THR A 120 10.76 13.06 -7.07
N MET A 121 9.59 13.45 -7.59
CA MET A 121 9.29 14.84 -7.89
C MET A 121 9.25 15.69 -6.62
N ILE A 122 8.66 15.21 -5.53
CA ILE A 122 8.68 15.89 -4.23
C ILE A 122 10.12 16.02 -3.73
N ALA A 123 10.91 14.94 -3.73
CA ALA A 123 12.30 14.94 -3.30
C ALA A 123 13.16 15.96 -4.06
N ASN A 124 12.94 16.09 -5.37
CA ASN A 124 13.74 16.95 -6.25
C ASN A 124 13.31 18.42 -6.25
N ARG A 125 12.03 18.72 -6.00
CA ARG A 125 11.48 20.09 -6.09
C ARG A 125 11.22 20.75 -4.74
N SER A 126 11.22 19.98 -3.64
CA SER A 126 11.03 20.54 -2.31
C SER A 126 12.34 21.10 -1.76
N ASN A 127 12.24 22.20 -1.03
CA ASN A 127 13.33 22.67 -0.17
C ASN A 127 13.42 21.78 1.06
N ASP A 128 14.61 21.63 1.63
CA ASP A 128 14.86 20.73 2.77
C ASP A 128 13.93 21.04 3.97
N SER A 129 13.65 22.32 4.25
CA SER A 129 12.72 22.76 5.32
C SER A 129 11.26 22.39 5.09
N LYS A 130 10.84 22.07 3.85
CA LYS A 130 9.46 21.72 3.48
C LYS A 130 9.30 20.26 3.05
N LEU A 131 10.39 19.53 2.94
CA LEU A 131 10.41 18.18 2.40
C LEU A 131 9.51 17.23 3.19
N GLU A 132 9.65 17.23 4.50
CA GLU A 132 8.84 16.40 5.41
C GLU A 132 7.35 16.73 5.30
N LYS A 133 7.00 18.03 5.28
CA LYS A 133 5.62 18.48 5.09
C LYS A 133 5.03 18.00 3.77
N HIS A 134 5.78 18.09 2.67
CA HIS A 134 5.31 17.68 1.35
C HIS A 134 5.12 16.17 1.24
N PHE A 135 6.00 15.35 1.84
CA PHE A 135 5.80 13.91 1.95
C PHE A 135 4.61 13.56 2.85
N GLY A 136 4.41 14.31 3.93
CA GLY A 136 3.22 14.16 4.79
C GLY A 136 1.93 14.41 4.02
N LEU A 137 1.87 15.48 3.22
CA LEU A 137 0.73 15.76 2.34
C LEU A 137 0.53 14.66 1.29
N LEU A 138 1.61 14.17 0.65
CA LEU A 138 1.51 13.07 -0.30
C LEU A 138 0.87 11.83 0.32
N THR A 139 1.32 11.48 1.52
CA THR A 139 0.77 10.33 2.26
C THR A 139 -0.69 10.56 2.68
N PHE A 140 -1.04 11.80 3.03
CA PHE A 140 -2.42 12.17 3.36
C PHE A 140 -3.35 11.98 2.16
N TYR A 141 -3.01 12.54 0.99
CA TYR A 141 -3.81 12.36 -0.24
C TYR A 141 -3.91 10.90 -0.67
N ALA A 142 -2.81 10.16 -0.57
CA ALA A 142 -2.82 8.71 -0.82
C ALA A 142 -3.79 7.98 0.12
N SER A 143 -3.79 8.31 1.42
CA SER A 143 -4.67 7.68 2.41
C SER A 143 -6.14 8.06 2.21
N MET A 144 -6.41 9.30 1.76
CA MET A 144 -7.76 9.68 1.33
C MET A 144 -8.25 8.78 0.18
N GLY A 145 -7.39 8.53 -0.82
CA GLY A 145 -7.71 7.60 -1.91
C GLY A 145 -8.01 6.19 -1.42
N HIS A 146 -7.25 5.68 -0.44
CA HIS A 146 -7.47 4.35 0.14
C HIS A 146 -8.84 4.19 0.83
N GLY A 147 -9.40 5.29 1.35
CA GLY A 147 -10.73 5.28 2.00
C GLY A 147 -11.84 5.57 1.01
N VAL A 148 -11.73 6.68 0.26
CA VAL A 148 -12.78 7.14 -0.67
C VAL A 148 -12.99 6.16 -1.82
N GLY A 149 -11.89 5.57 -2.35
CA GLY A 149 -11.96 4.64 -3.48
C GLY A 149 -12.88 3.45 -3.22
N PRO A 150 -12.58 2.58 -2.25
CA PRO A 150 -13.40 1.41 -1.96
C PRO A 150 -14.85 1.76 -1.59
N PHE A 151 -15.06 2.87 -0.88
CA PHE A 151 -16.39 3.30 -0.48
C PHE A 151 -17.28 3.63 -1.71
N ILE A 152 -16.79 4.52 -2.59
CA ILE A 152 -17.52 4.88 -3.81
C ILE A 152 -17.60 3.69 -4.76
N GLY A 153 -16.52 2.93 -4.90
CA GLY A 153 -16.50 1.73 -5.73
C GLY A 153 -17.50 0.68 -5.26
N GLY A 154 -17.66 0.51 -3.94
CA GLY A 154 -18.64 -0.38 -3.34
C GLY A 154 -20.06 0.05 -3.65
N ILE A 155 -20.38 1.35 -3.51
CA ILE A 155 -21.71 1.92 -3.85
C ILE A 155 -22.03 1.70 -5.34
N LEU A 156 -21.06 1.95 -6.22
CA LEU A 156 -21.28 1.82 -7.68
C LEU A 156 -21.40 0.37 -8.13
N ALA A 157 -20.82 -0.56 -7.38
CA ALA A 157 -20.92 -1.99 -7.64
C ALA A 157 -22.22 -2.60 -7.08
N ASP A 158 -22.88 -1.90 -6.17
CA ASP A 158 -24.12 -2.30 -5.53
C ASP A 158 -25.31 -1.72 -6.29
N ASP A 159 -25.87 -2.49 -7.22
CA ASP A 159 -27.06 -2.08 -7.97
C ASP A 159 -28.37 -2.67 -7.39
N GLY A 160 -28.29 -3.26 -6.20
CA GLY A 160 -29.42 -3.93 -5.53
C GLY A 160 -29.87 -5.24 -6.22
N GLY A 161 -29.16 -5.66 -7.26
CA GLY A 161 -29.40 -6.90 -7.97
C GLY A 161 -28.59 -8.09 -7.43
N PRO A 162 -28.85 -9.31 -7.94
CA PRO A 162 -28.12 -10.50 -7.51
C PRO A 162 -26.69 -10.57 -8.05
N ARG A 163 -26.33 -9.72 -9.01
CA ARG A 163 -24.98 -9.63 -9.60
C ARG A 163 -24.30 -8.35 -9.17
N ILE A 164 -23.02 -8.45 -8.87
CA ILE A 164 -22.18 -7.31 -8.51
C ILE A 164 -21.79 -6.57 -9.80
N ASN A 165 -22.10 -5.28 -9.89
CA ASN A 165 -21.79 -4.43 -11.03
C ASN A 165 -20.31 -3.96 -10.98
N THR A 166 -19.38 -4.91 -11.16
CA THR A 166 -17.95 -4.59 -11.17
C THR A 166 -17.56 -3.63 -12.30
N GLU A 167 -18.34 -3.60 -13.40
CA GLU A 167 -18.06 -2.74 -14.56
C GLU A 167 -18.25 -1.27 -14.22
N ALA A 168 -19.34 -0.90 -13.52
CA ALA A 168 -19.58 0.46 -13.07
C ALA A 168 -18.46 0.98 -12.16
N ALA A 169 -18.04 0.16 -11.19
CA ALA A 169 -16.97 0.52 -10.28
C ALA A 169 -15.59 0.63 -11.01
N ILE A 170 -15.26 -0.30 -11.91
CA ILE A 170 -14.01 -0.23 -12.69
C ILE A 170 -14.04 0.96 -13.65
N THR A 171 -15.21 1.28 -14.26
CA THR A 171 -15.36 2.49 -15.09
C THR A 171 -15.09 3.76 -14.28
N PHE A 172 -15.58 3.85 -13.06
CA PHE A 172 -15.25 4.95 -12.16
C PHE A 172 -13.73 5.02 -11.91
N ALA A 173 -13.06 3.90 -11.69
CA ALA A 173 -11.61 3.88 -11.54
C ALA A 173 -10.88 4.34 -12.80
N VAL A 174 -11.36 3.98 -14.00
CA VAL A 174 -10.84 4.48 -15.30
C VAL A 174 -10.96 5.99 -15.38
N VAL A 175 -12.09 6.57 -14.99
CA VAL A 175 -12.28 8.03 -14.94
C VAL A 175 -11.28 8.69 -14.00
N LEU A 176 -11.07 8.14 -12.80
CA LEU A 176 -10.07 8.66 -11.86
C LEU A 176 -8.65 8.60 -12.43
N MET A 177 -8.30 7.50 -13.12
CA MET A 177 -6.99 7.35 -13.76
C MET A 177 -6.82 8.30 -14.96
N ALA A 178 -7.86 8.51 -15.74
CA ALA A 178 -7.87 9.49 -16.84
C ALA A 178 -7.70 10.93 -16.31
N LEU A 179 -8.38 11.28 -15.22
CA LEU A 179 -8.16 12.55 -14.52
C LEU A 179 -6.73 12.67 -13.98
N ALA A 180 -6.16 11.56 -13.50
CA ALA A 180 -4.76 11.54 -13.07
C ALA A 180 -3.80 11.84 -14.24
N ILE A 181 -4.08 11.40 -15.48
CA ILE A 181 -3.29 11.77 -16.67
C ILE A 181 -3.27 13.30 -16.83
N LEU A 182 -4.42 13.96 -16.71
CA LEU A 182 -4.51 15.43 -16.86
C LEU A 182 -3.63 16.17 -15.83
N THR A 183 -3.50 15.64 -14.62
CA THR A 183 -2.61 16.23 -13.60
C THR A 183 -1.14 16.12 -13.98
N THR A 184 -0.76 15.17 -14.84
CA THR A 184 0.65 14.95 -15.22
C THR A 184 1.12 15.84 -16.37
N LEU A 185 0.22 16.30 -17.22
CA LEU A 185 0.57 17.08 -18.43
C LEU A 185 1.46 18.31 -18.13
N PRO A 186 1.12 19.16 -17.11
CA PRO A 186 1.96 20.30 -16.75
C PRO A 186 3.29 19.91 -16.09
N LEU A 187 3.44 18.64 -15.70
CA LEU A 187 4.62 18.13 -15.00
C LEU A 187 5.67 17.53 -15.93
N LEU A 188 5.34 17.30 -17.22
CA LEU A 188 6.23 16.69 -18.23
C LEU A 188 7.47 17.52 -18.54
N GLY A 189 7.39 18.85 -18.52
CA GLY A 189 8.45 19.76 -18.95
C GLY A 189 9.51 20.11 -17.90
N GLY A 190 9.48 19.53 -16.72
CA GLY A 190 10.33 19.93 -15.60
C GLY A 190 11.49 19.00 -15.30
N ALA A 191 12.50 18.92 -16.16
CA ALA A 191 13.75 18.25 -15.80
C ALA A 191 14.42 18.96 -14.61
N SER A 192 14.58 18.26 -13.47
CA SER A 192 15.25 18.83 -12.30
C SER A 192 16.77 18.77 -12.48
N LYS A 193 17.40 19.93 -12.54
CA LYS A 193 18.89 20.08 -12.52
C LYS A 193 19.54 19.48 -11.23
N LYS A 194 18.75 19.19 -10.18
CA LYS A 194 19.22 18.60 -8.93
C LYS A 194 19.47 17.08 -9.04
N ALA A 195 18.84 16.40 -10.00
CA ALA A 195 18.97 14.95 -10.20
C ALA A 195 20.40 14.53 -10.62
N GLU A 196 21.13 15.40 -11.30
CA GLU A 196 22.48 15.12 -11.79
C GLU A 196 23.57 15.10 -10.68
N LYS A 197 23.29 15.73 -9.53
CA LYS A 197 24.24 15.86 -8.41
C LYS A 197 24.12 14.80 -7.31
N ALA A 198 23.06 14.00 -7.33
CA ALA A 198 22.75 13.04 -6.25
C ALA A 198 23.14 11.59 -6.59
N GLN A 199 24.26 11.38 -7.29
CA GLN A 199 24.84 10.03 -7.32
C GLN A 199 25.55 9.77 -5.98
N PRO A 200 25.14 8.75 -5.21
CA PRO A 200 25.87 8.38 -4.01
C PRO A 200 27.30 7.97 -4.43
N LYS A 201 28.29 8.73 -4.03
CA LYS A 201 29.70 8.35 -4.14
C LYS A 201 29.94 7.19 -3.16
N GLY A 202 29.80 5.97 -3.62
CA GLY A 202 30.09 4.77 -2.87
C GLY A 202 29.09 3.65 -3.16
N LYS A 203 29.58 2.53 -3.68
CA LYS A 203 28.76 1.31 -3.88
C LYS A 203 28.58 0.62 -2.52
N ALA A 204 27.62 1.09 -1.70
CA ALA A 204 27.22 0.34 -0.53
C ALA A 204 26.79 -1.08 -0.97
N LYS A 205 27.39 -2.10 -0.37
CA LYS A 205 27.10 -3.50 -0.74
C LYS A 205 25.87 -3.96 0.04
N VAL A 206 24.94 -4.67 -0.63
CA VAL A 206 23.75 -5.27 0.00
C VAL A 206 24.13 -6.07 1.26
N ARG A 207 25.23 -6.83 1.21
CA ARG A 207 25.73 -7.61 2.35
C ARG A 207 26.03 -6.74 3.58
N GLN A 208 26.51 -5.50 3.40
CA GLN A 208 26.78 -4.59 4.51
C GLN A 208 25.50 -4.16 5.21
N VAL A 209 24.42 -3.91 4.44
CA VAL A 209 23.12 -3.54 4.98
C VAL A 209 22.46 -4.72 5.69
N LEU A 210 22.49 -5.90 5.07
CA LEU A 210 21.93 -7.13 5.66
C LEU A 210 22.68 -7.61 6.91
N ALA A 211 23.94 -7.19 7.08
CA ALA A 211 24.74 -7.49 8.27
C ALA A 211 24.44 -6.56 9.46
N VAL A 212 23.71 -5.45 9.25
CA VAL A 212 23.32 -4.54 10.33
C VAL A 212 22.43 -5.29 11.32
N PRO A 213 22.76 -5.29 12.62
CA PRO A 213 21.89 -5.88 13.65
C PRO A 213 20.46 -5.32 13.54
N GLN A 214 19.46 -6.16 13.78
CA GLN A 214 18.04 -5.83 13.73
C GLN A 214 17.49 -5.51 12.31
N PHE A 215 18.31 -5.33 11.26
CA PHE A 215 17.82 -4.94 9.94
C PHE A 215 16.84 -5.98 9.35
N LYS A 216 17.17 -7.27 9.43
CA LYS A 216 16.30 -8.37 8.99
C LYS A 216 14.98 -8.38 9.76
N SER A 217 15.02 -8.14 11.07
CA SER A 217 13.83 -8.04 11.93
C SER A 217 12.94 -6.87 11.53
N ALA A 218 13.52 -5.69 11.32
CA ALA A 218 12.79 -4.50 10.91
C ALA A 218 12.11 -4.69 9.54
N ILE A 219 12.78 -5.37 8.59
CA ILE A 219 12.21 -5.72 7.28
C ILE A 219 11.05 -6.70 7.44
N PHE A 220 11.22 -7.76 8.21
CA PHE A 220 10.18 -8.75 8.44
C PHE A 220 8.91 -8.11 9.00
N VAL A 221 9.04 -7.29 10.06
CA VAL A 221 7.92 -6.57 10.68
C VAL A 221 7.26 -5.61 9.67
N ALA A 222 8.05 -4.88 8.88
CA ALA A 222 7.52 -3.99 7.84
C ALA A 222 6.71 -4.74 6.78
N SER A 223 7.21 -5.90 6.33
CA SER A 223 6.54 -6.75 5.34
C SER A 223 5.29 -7.40 5.92
N ALA A 224 5.30 -7.84 7.18
CA ALA A 224 4.15 -8.41 7.87
C ALA A 224 2.99 -7.40 7.97
N VAL A 225 3.27 -6.14 8.34
CA VAL A 225 2.25 -5.08 8.39
C VAL A 225 1.66 -4.80 7.00
N THR A 226 2.52 -4.73 5.97
CA THR A 226 2.06 -4.49 4.59
C THR A 226 1.20 -5.65 4.09
N ALA A 227 1.61 -6.88 4.37
CA ALA A 227 0.91 -8.09 3.95
C ALA A 227 -0.52 -8.16 4.49
N VAL A 228 -0.75 -7.81 5.77
CA VAL A 228 -2.11 -7.78 6.35
C VAL A 228 -3.01 -6.82 5.57
N VAL A 229 -2.53 -5.62 5.27
CA VAL A 229 -3.32 -4.62 4.51
C VAL A 229 -3.68 -5.14 3.12
N ASP A 230 -2.72 -5.77 2.42
CA ASP A 230 -2.93 -6.28 1.07
C ASP A 230 -3.86 -7.51 1.04
N VAL A 231 -3.69 -8.42 1.99
CA VAL A 231 -4.55 -9.61 2.09
C VAL A 231 -5.98 -9.21 2.47
N LEU A 232 -6.16 -8.27 3.40
CA LEU A 232 -7.49 -7.76 3.74
C LEU A 232 -8.18 -7.11 2.53
N LEU A 233 -7.45 -6.38 1.68
CA LEU A 233 -8.03 -5.74 0.49
C LEU A 233 -8.57 -6.77 -0.52
N ILE A 234 -8.03 -7.97 -0.55
CA ILE A 234 -8.40 -9.07 -1.45
C ILE A 234 -9.44 -9.99 -0.81
N PHE A 235 -9.24 -10.37 0.46
CA PHE A 235 -10.02 -11.43 1.13
C PHE A 235 -11.19 -10.91 1.97
N LEU A 236 -11.24 -9.62 2.35
CA LEU A 236 -12.42 -9.05 2.99
C LEU A 236 -13.64 -9.01 2.04
N PRO A 237 -13.50 -8.68 0.73
CA PRO A 237 -14.58 -8.87 -0.24
C PRO A 237 -15.07 -10.33 -0.34
N LEU A 238 -14.15 -11.30 -0.27
CA LEU A 238 -14.52 -12.71 -0.31
C LEU A 238 -15.28 -13.14 0.95
N LEU A 239 -14.80 -12.73 2.13
CA LEU A 239 -15.55 -12.93 3.39
C LEU A 239 -16.93 -12.29 3.32
N GLY A 240 -17.03 -11.04 2.87
CA GLY A 240 -18.30 -10.33 2.76
C GLY A 240 -19.31 -11.08 1.90
N ARG A 241 -18.85 -11.66 0.79
CA ARG A 241 -19.71 -12.49 -0.08
C ARG A 241 -20.20 -13.76 0.63
N GLU A 242 -19.33 -14.42 1.42
CA GLU A 242 -19.73 -15.63 2.19
C GLU A 242 -20.77 -15.32 3.28
N VAL A 243 -20.65 -14.14 3.95
CA VAL A 243 -21.54 -13.76 5.06
C VAL A 243 -22.70 -12.87 4.60
N GLY A 244 -22.87 -12.64 3.31
CA GLY A 244 -24.01 -11.91 2.72
C GLY A 244 -23.94 -10.40 2.88
N LEU A 245 -22.76 -9.81 3.10
CA LEU A 245 -22.57 -8.35 3.08
C LEU A 245 -22.56 -7.80 1.65
N SER A 246 -23.19 -6.65 1.47
CA SER A 246 -23.20 -5.93 0.20
C SER A 246 -21.81 -5.34 -0.14
N THR A 247 -21.60 -4.99 -1.42
CA THR A 247 -20.38 -4.33 -1.86
C THR A 247 -20.23 -2.94 -1.24
N THR A 248 -21.34 -2.25 -0.97
CA THR A 248 -21.38 -0.98 -0.24
C THR A 248 -20.85 -1.13 1.19
N GLU A 249 -21.30 -2.17 1.90
CA GLU A 249 -20.85 -2.45 3.27
C GLU A 249 -19.36 -2.80 3.29
N ILE A 250 -18.87 -3.64 2.38
CA ILE A 250 -17.45 -3.97 2.27
C ILE A 250 -16.62 -2.72 1.92
N GLY A 251 -17.11 -1.88 1.00
CA GLY A 251 -16.48 -0.60 0.68
C GLY A 251 -16.38 0.32 1.91
N ALA A 252 -17.44 0.40 2.71
CA ALA A 252 -17.47 1.16 3.96
C ALA A 252 -16.47 0.59 4.99
N LEU A 253 -16.39 -0.72 5.17
CA LEU A 253 -15.43 -1.37 6.07
C LEU A 253 -13.97 -1.08 5.70
N LEU A 254 -13.64 -1.14 4.40
CA LEU A 254 -12.32 -0.78 3.90
C LEU A 254 -12.01 0.71 4.11
N ALA A 255 -13.01 1.59 3.95
CA ALA A 255 -12.90 3.01 4.22
C ALA A 255 -12.68 3.31 5.71
N ILE A 256 -13.46 2.69 6.61
CA ILE A 256 -13.29 2.82 8.06
C ILE A 256 -11.86 2.47 8.46
N ARG A 257 -11.34 1.34 7.98
CA ARG A 257 -9.95 0.93 8.22
C ARG A 257 -8.95 1.97 7.73
N ALA A 258 -9.14 2.50 6.51
CA ALA A 258 -8.21 3.44 5.90
C ALA A 258 -8.21 4.79 6.63
N PHE A 259 -9.37 5.34 6.96
CA PHE A 259 -9.48 6.60 7.70
C PHE A 259 -8.98 6.47 9.14
N SER A 260 -9.24 5.36 9.81
CA SER A 260 -8.66 5.06 11.13
C SER A 260 -7.12 5.00 11.08
N SER A 261 -6.57 4.34 10.05
CA SER A 261 -5.12 4.31 9.80
C SER A 261 -4.54 5.69 9.50
N MET A 262 -5.29 6.58 8.88
CA MET A 262 -4.88 7.96 8.64
C MET A 262 -4.92 8.77 9.95
N ALA A 263 -5.94 8.60 10.78
CA ALA A 263 -6.11 9.33 12.03
C ALA A 263 -4.94 9.11 13.00
N VAL A 264 -4.48 7.87 13.19
CA VAL A 264 -3.36 7.58 14.10
C VAL A 264 -2.06 8.27 13.67
N ARG A 265 -1.85 8.51 12.39
CA ARG A 265 -0.62 9.16 11.90
C ARG A 265 -0.48 10.60 12.39
N VAL A 266 -1.59 11.28 12.67
CA VAL A 266 -1.61 12.64 13.23
C VAL A 266 -1.02 12.66 14.65
N ILE A 267 -1.30 11.64 15.44
CA ILE A 267 -0.86 11.52 16.84
C ILE A 267 0.35 10.57 17.01
N LEU A 268 0.91 10.08 15.92
CA LEU A 268 1.98 9.06 15.98
C LEU A 268 3.24 9.57 16.71
N GLN A 269 3.60 10.84 16.52
CA GLN A 269 4.78 11.42 17.16
C GLN A 269 4.66 11.52 18.69
N PRO A 270 3.59 12.10 19.26
CA PRO A 270 3.40 12.06 20.71
C PRO A 270 3.26 10.64 21.24
N LEU A 271 2.58 9.74 20.51
CA LEU A 271 2.42 8.35 20.90
C LEU A 271 3.77 7.59 20.94
N THR A 272 4.65 7.88 19.98
CA THR A 272 6.02 7.32 19.97
C THR A 272 6.87 7.84 21.12
N LYS A 273 6.69 9.12 21.51
CA LYS A 273 7.40 9.69 22.67
C LYS A 273 6.92 9.08 23.98
N ALA A 274 5.60 8.83 24.11
CA ALA A 274 5.01 8.30 25.35
C ALA A 274 5.30 6.80 25.55
N LEU A 275 5.14 5.98 24.50
CA LEU A 275 5.19 4.51 24.60
C LEU A 275 6.52 3.91 24.13
N GLY A 276 7.31 4.68 23.39
CA GLY A 276 8.49 4.18 22.70
C GLY A 276 8.19 3.33 21.46
N MET A 277 9.18 3.22 20.58
CA MET A 277 9.06 2.50 19.30
C MET A 277 8.73 1.00 19.48
N LYS A 278 9.40 0.35 20.46
CA LYS A 278 9.22 -1.09 20.76
C LYS A 278 7.78 -1.41 21.13
N ASN A 279 7.25 -0.69 22.14
CA ASN A 279 5.90 -0.94 22.64
C ASN A 279 4.82 -0.61 21.59
N LEU A 280 5.06 0.42 20.77
CA LEU A 280 4.16 0.75 19.65
C LEU A 280 4.11 -0.34 18.58
N LEU A 281 5.24 -0.91 18.19
CA LEU A 281 5.29 -1.98 17.20
C LEU A 281 4.67 -3.27 17.76
N ILE A 282 4.98 -3.63 19.01
CA ILE A 282 4.41 -4.79 19.67
C ILE A 282 2.91 -4.61 19.87
N GLY A 283 2.47 -3.47 20.43
CA GLY A 283 1.06 -3.17 20.68
C GLY A 283 0.24 -3.12 19.37
N GLY A 284 0.77 -2.48 18.33
CA GLY A 284 0.15 -2.46 17.02
C GLY A 284 -0.01 -3.85 16.40
N SER A 285 1.03 -4.69 16.49
CA SER A 285 0.96 -6.08 16.03
C SER A 285 0.01 -6.92 16.87
N LEU A 286 -0.03 -6.73 18.18
CA LEU A 286 -0.94 -7.44 19.10
C LEU A 286 -2.40 -7.09 18.80
N VAL A 287 -2.72 -5.81 18.68
CA VAL A 287 -4.09 -5.37 18.33
C VAL A 287 -4.49 -5.89 16.96
N THR A 288 -3.58 -5.86 15.97
CA THR A 288 -3.84 -6.43 14.63
C THR A 288 -4.05 -7.94 14.69
N MET A 289 -3.28 -8.67 15.48
CA MET A 289 -3.43 -10.12 15.70
C MET A 289 -4.82 -10.44 16.29
N ILE A 290 -5.20 -9.75 17.36
CA ILE A 290 -6.51 -9.92 18.01
C ILE A 290 -7.63 -9.58 17.03
N SER A 291 -7.49 -8.51 16.26
CA SER A 291 -8.46 -8.11 15.24
C SER A 291 -8.63 -9.18 14.15
N CYS A 292 -7.53 -9.79 13.68
CA CYS A 292 -7.61 -10.88 12.71
C CYS A 292 -8.35 -12.10 13.28
N LEU A 293 -8.11 -12.46 14.54
CA LEU A 293 -8.86 -13.54 15.20
C LEU A 293 -10.33 -13.18 15.42
N ALA A 294 -10.62 -11.92 15.75
CA ALA A 294 -11.98 -11.44 15.93
C ALA A 294 -12.80 -11.51 14.61
N LEU A 295 -12.19 -11.34 13.44
CA LEU A 295 -12.87 -11.52 12.14
C LEU A 295 -13.35 -12.95 11.91
N VAL A 296 -12.81 -13.93 12.60
CA VAL A 296 -13.30 -15.32 12.54
C VAL A 296 -14.61 -15.48 13.31
N LEU A 297 -14.80 -14.69 14.37
CA LEU A 297 -15.91 -14.80 15.31
C LEU A 297 -17.08 -13.86 14.98
N PHE A 298 -16.75 -12.63 14.54
CA PHE A 298 -17.73 -11.59 14.24
C PHE A 298 -17.86 -11.44 12.71
N GLN A 299 -19.01 -11.82 12.19
CA GLN A 299 -19.27 -11.86 10.74
C GLN A 299 -20.43 -10.93 10.33
N ASP A 300 -20.96 -10.14 11.27
CA ASP A 300 -21.93 -9.08 10.98
C ASP A 300 -21.23 -7.75 10.67
N PHE A 301 -21.94 -6.84 9.97
CA PHE A 301 -21.39 -5.55 9.57
C PHE A 301 -20.82 -4.73 10.73
N TRP A 302 -21.54 -4.62 11.85
CA TRP A 302 -21.13 -3.76 12.95
C TRP A 302 -19.95 -4.33 13.71
N GLY A 303 -19.92 -5.65 13.91
CA GLY A 303 -18.77 -6.34 14.50
C GLY A 303 -17.51 -6.13 13.66
N ILE A 304 -17.60 -6.36 12.36
CA ILE A 304 -16.48 -6.13 11.43
C ILE A 304 -16.10 -4.63 11.40
N ALA A 305 -17.05 -3.69 11.43
CA ALA A 305 -16.77 -2.25 11.40
C ALA A 305 -15.94 -1.81 12.63
N ILE A 306 -16.28 -2.29 13.81
CA ILE A 306 -15.50 -2.04 15.04
C ILE A 306 -14.10 -2.64 14.92
N ILE A 307 -13.99 -3.86 14.40
CA ILE A 307 -12.70 -4.52 14.17
C ILE A 307 -11.88 -3.71 13.15
N MET A 308 -12.47 -3.24 12.05
CA MET A 308 -11.79 -2.41 11.05
C MET A 308 -11.34 -1.07 11.60
N LEU A 309 -12.12 -0.44 12.48
CA LEU A 309 -11.74 0.79 13.16
C LEU A 309 -10.50 0.58 14.04
N ILE A 310 -10.53 -0.44 14.89
CA ILE A 310 -9.44 -0.75 15.84
C ILE A 310 -8.19 -1.22 15.11
N SER A 311 -8.34 -2.15 14.17
CA SER A 311 -7.21 -2.69 13.39
C SER A 311 -6.62 -1.64 12.47
N GLY A 312 -7.44 -0.77 11.87
CA GLY A 312 -6.97 0.34 11.04
C GLY A 312 -6.06 1.27 11.82
N PHE A 313 -6.44 1.63 13.05
CA PHE A 313 -5.61 2.43 13.96
C PHE A 313 -4.25 1.75 14.22
N ALA A 314 -4.25 0.48 14.56
CA ALA A 314 -3.04 -0.30 14.82
C ALA A 314 -2.14 -0.44 13.58
N MET A 315 -2.71 -0.77 12.42
CA MET A 315 -1.98 -0.90 11.15
C MET A 315 -1.37 0.43 10.67
N GLY A 316 -2.01 1.57 11.01
CA GLY A 316 -1.51 2.90 10.66
C GLY A 316 -0.17 3.24 11.31
N ILE A 317 0.17 2.60 12.42
CA ILE A 317 1.44 2.77 13.15
C ILE A 317 2.59 2.07 12.41
N GLY A 318 2.37 0.87 11.88
CA GLY A 318 3.42 -0.06 11.49
C GLY A 318 4.32 0.46 10.36
N GLN A 319 3.76 1.06 9.31
CA GLN A 319 4.54 1.55 8.16
C GLN A 319 5.51 2.68 8.53
N PRO A 320 5.06 3.79 9.15
CA PRO A 320 5.97 4.86 9.55
C PRO A 320 6.94 4.44 10.66
N ALA A 321 6.50 3.63 11.62
CA ALA A 321 7.36 3.15 12.70
C ALA A 321 8.50 2.27 12.19
N THR A 322 8.22 1.32 11.30
CA THR A 322 9.27 0.46 10.69
C THR A 322 10.19 1.24 9.75
N MET A 323 9.70 2.28 9.06
CA MET A 323 10.53 3.18 8.27
C MET A 323 11.52 3.95 9.17
N ALA A 324 11.03 4.47 10.29
CA ALA A 324 11.87 5.14 11.28
C ALA A 324 12.90 4.18 11.88
N TRP A 325 12.52 2.94 12.17
CA TRP A 325 13.43 1.91 12.68
C TRP A 325 14.57 1.64 11.70
N VAL A 326 14.25 1.28 10.45
CA VAL A 326 15.26 1.07 9.39
C VAL A 326 16.17 2.28 9.21
N SER A 327 15.58 3.48 9.26
CA SER A 327 16.32 4.74 9.11
C SER A 327 17.32 4.99 10.24
N ARG A 328 16.98 4.61 11.48
CA ARG A 328 17.84 4.80 12.67
C ARG A 328 19.00 3.84 12.73
N ILE A 329 18.78 2.57 12.33
CA ILE A 329 19.85 1.55 12.37
C ILE A 329 20.78 1.62 11.15
N SER A 330 20.45 2.41 10.12
CA SER A 330 21.24 2.54 8.90
C SER A 330 22.18 3.73 8.97
N SER A 331 23.44 3.55 8.55
CA SER A 331 24.40 4.65 8.42
C SER A 331 23.96 5.62 7.30
N PRO A 332 24.38 6.89 7.33
CA PRO A 332 24.09 7.84 6.25
C PRO A 332 24.48 7.34 4.85
N ALA A 333 25.60 6.59 4.76
CA ALA A 333 26.11 6.03 3.51
C ALA A 333 25.25 4.87 2.97
N THR A 334 24.55 4.11 3.82
CA THR A 334 23.78 2.92 3.46
C THR A 334 22.27 3.12 3.53
N LYS A 335 21.79 4.24 4.05
CA LYS A 335 20.38 4.52 4.34
C LYS A 335 19.48 4.39 3.10
N GLY A 336 19.90 4.91 1.96
CA GLY A 336 19.14 4.79 0.71
C GLY A 336 18.98 3.34 0.26
N LEU A 337 20.08 2.55 0.33
CA LEU A 337 20.04 1.12 0.00
C LEU A 337 19.17 0.34 1.00
N ALA A 338 19.24 0.66 2.28
CA ALA A 338 18.42 0.03 3.32
C ALA A 338 16.90 0.25 3.08
N ILE A 339 16.52 1.47 2.73
CA ILE A 339 15.13 1.79 2.36
C ILE A 339 14.71 1.04 1.10
N SER A 340 15.57 0.96 0.09
CA SER A 340 15.29 0.22 -1.15
C SER A 340 15.08 -1.27 -0.89
N ILE A 341 15.94 -1.90 -0.07
CA ILE A 341 15.80 -3.31 0.32
C ILE A 341 14.48 -3.53 1.07
N ARG A 342 14.10 -2.63 1.98
CA ARG A 342 12.82 -2.68 2.69
C ARG A 342 11.64 -2.64 1.71
N LEU A 343 11.66 -1.73 0.74
CA LEU A 343 10.59 -1.62 -0.25
C LEU A 343 10.49 -2.88 -1.12
N THR A 344 11.63 -3.45 -1.53
CA THR A 344 11.67 -4.72 -2.28
C THR A 344 11.10 -5.87 -1.45
N ALA A 345 11.45 -5.95 -0.15
CA ALA A 345 10.91 -6.98 0.75
C ALA A 345 9.39 -6.82 0.95
N ASN A 346 8.89 -5.58 1.06
CA ASN A 346 7.44 -5.35 1.10
C ASN A 346 6.76 -5.85 -0.19
N ARG A 347 7.35 -5.62 -1.37
CA ARG A 347 6.83 -6.15 -2.64
C ARG A 347 6.86 -7.68 -2.68
N PHE A 348 7.92 -8.29 -2.15
CA PHE A 348 7.97 -9.74 -2.01
C PHE A 348 6.83 -10.27 -1.13
N GLY A 349 6.58 -9.62 0.02
CA GLY A 349 5.44 -9.94 0.88
C GLY A 349 4.09 -9.76 0.18
N GLN A 350 3.93 -8.73 -0.64
CA GLN A 350 2.72 -8.47 -1.44
C GLN A 350 2.46 -9.52 -2.54
N VAL A 351 3.49 -10.22 -2.99
CA VAL A 351 3.36 -11.37 -3.91
C VAL A 351 3.07 -12.65 -3.14
N THR A 352 3.88 -12.94 -2.12
CA THR A 352 3.83 -14.24 -1.45
C THR A 352 2.62 -14.40 -0.54
N MET A 353 2.25 -13.35 0.21
CA MET A 353 1.20 -13.48 1.22
C MET A 353 -0.21 -13.66 0.64
N PRO A 354 -0.66 -12.93 -0.42
CA PRO A 354 -1.95 -13.23 -1.04
C PRO A 354 -1.98 -14.63 -1.69
N ALA A 355 -0.87 -15.09 -2.28
CA ALA A 355 -0.80 -16.43 -2.85
C ALA A 355 -0.94 -17.51 -1.76
N ILE A 356 -0.22 -17.38 -0.63
CA ILE A 356 -0.35 -18.29 0.52
C ILE A 356 -1.76 -18.19 1.11
N ALA A 357 -2.30 -16.98 1.27
CA ALA A 357 -3.64 -16.76 1.78
C ALA A 357 -4.70 -17.46 0.92
N GLY A 358 -4.54 -17.41 -0.41
CA GLY A 358 -5.43 -18.14 -1.32
C GLY A 358 -5.42 -19.65 -1.11
N LEU A 359 -4.22 -20.24 -0.94
CA LEU A 359 -4.09 -21.68 -0.66
C LEU A 359 -4.74 -22.03 0.71
N VAL A 360 -4.53 -21.21 1.72
CA VAL A 360 -5.14 -21.40 3.04
C VAL A 360 -6.66 -21.24 2.98
N ALA A 361 -7.16 -20.29 2.19
CA ALA A 361 -8.59 -20.04 2.02
C ALA A 361 -9.33 -21.23 1.38
N GLY A 362 -8.64 -22.11 0.69
CA GLY A 362 -9.19 -23.38 0.18
C GLY A 362 -9.72 -24.30 1.30
N ALA A 363 -9.22 -24.16 2.53
CA ALA A 363 -9.73 -24.82 3.72
C ALA A 363 -10.78 -23.99 4.49
N GLY A 364 -11.14 -22.80 4.01
CA GLY A 364 -12.09 -21.85 4.58
C GLY A 364 -11.49 -20.47 4.77
N ILE A 365 -12.30 -19.43 4.50
CA ILE A 365 -11.84 -18.02 4.55
C ILE A 365 -11.30 -17.62 5.92
N SER A 366 -11.85 -18.20 7.00
CA SER A 366 -11.38 -17.99 8.39
C SER A 366 -9.91 -18.36 8.58
N GLY A 367 -9.41 -19.37 7.84
CA GLY A 367 -8.00 -19.77 7.86
C GLY A 367 -7.05 -18.63 7.44
N VAL A 368 -7.47 -17.76 6.52
CA VAL A 368 -6.70 -16.60 6.09
C VAL A 368 -6.46 -15.65 7.27
N PHE A 369 -7.49 -15.35 8.05
CA PHE A 369 -7.38 -14.44 9.19
C PHE A 369 -6.57 -15.06 10.33
N VAL A 370 -6.68 -16.38 10.56
CA VAL A 370 -5.81 -17.11 11.50
C VAL A 370 -4.34 -17.04 11.02
N MET A 371 -4.07 -17.25 9.73
CA MET A 371 -2.72 -17.12 9.16
C MET A 371 -2.16 -15.70 9.38
N LEU A 372 -2.97 -14.65 9.16
CA LEU A 372 -2.56 -13.28 9.43
C LEU A 372 -2.28 -13.04 10.92
N ALA A 373 -3.07 -13.63 11.81
CA ALA A 373 -2.84 -13.57 13.26
C ALA A 373 -1.51 -14.23 13.64
N VAL A 374 -1.19 -15.41 13.10
CA VAL A 374 0.10 -16.09 13.28
C VAL A 374 1.27 -15.23 12.76
N LEU A 375 1.11 -14.60 11.60
CA LEU A 375 2.12 -13.68 11.07
C LEU A 375 2.37 -12.50 12.01
N GLN A 376 1.32 -11.95 12.62
CA GLN A 376 1.45 -10.85 13.59
C GLN A 376 2.04 -11.34 14.93
N ALA A 377 1.72 -12.55 15.38
CA ALA A 377 2.38 -13.17 16.53
C ALA A 377 3.89 -13.33 16.32
N ALA A 378 4.30 -13.81 15.13
CA ALA A 378 5.70 -13.86 14.73
C ALA A 378 6.35 -12.46 14.70
N SER A 379 5.62 -11.44 14.22
CA SER A 379 6.07 -10.04 14.22
C SER A 379 6.33 -9.51 15.64
N ILE A 380 5.47 -9.86 16.61
CA ILE A 380 5.66 -9.53 18.03
C ILE A 380 6.94 -10.18 18.57
N GLY A 381 7.11 -11.48 18.38
CA GLY A 381 8.28 -12.23 18.84
C GLY A 381 9.61 -11.68 18.26
N VAL A 382 9.60 -11.40 16.94
CA VAL A 382 10.75 -10.82 16.25
C VAL A 382 11.07 -9.41 16.77
N THR A 383 10.05 -8.56 16.97
CA THR A 383 10.24 -7.21 17.52
C THR A 383 10.80 -7.26 18.94
N PHE A 384 10.23 -8.10 19.79
CA PHE A 384 10.67 -8.26 21.17
C PHE A 384 12.12 -8.72 21.25
N SER A 385 12.50 -9.77 20.51
CA SER A 385 13.85 -10.33 20.50
C SER A 385 14.89 -9.36 19.92
N ALA A 386 14.51 -8.59 18.87
CA ALA A 386 15.42 -7.65 18.23
C ALA A 386 15.71 -6.43 19.10
N LEU A 387 14.71 -5.89 19.79
CA LEU A 387 14.82 -4.65 20.57
C LEU A 387 15.20 -4.88 22.04
N LYS A 388 15.08 -6.13 22.56
CA LYS A 388 15.63 -6.49 23.88
C LYS A 388 17.17 -6.45 23.86
N LYS A 389 17.80 -6.89 22.78
CA LYS A 389 19.27 -6.89 22.62
C LYS A 389 19.90 -5.50 22.52
N SER A 390 19.12 -4.44 22.40
CA SER A 390 19.62 -3.06 22.27
C SER A 390 19.46 -2.22 23.53
N GLU A 391 18.78 -2.72 24.55
CA GLU A 391 18.82 -2.12 25.89
C GLU A 391 20.17 -2.50 26.51
N PRO A 392 21.06 -1.53 26.89
CA PRO A 392 22.24 -1.88 27.65
C PRO A 392 21.77 -2.59 28.91
N GLU A 393 22.36 -3.76 29.22
CA GLU A 393 22.24 -4.37 30.54
C GLU A 393 22.61 -3.30 31.54
N GLY A 394 21.59 -2.76 32.23
CA GLY A 394 21.79 -1.73 33.24
C GLY A 394 22.64 -2.31 34.36
N ASP A 395 23.80 -1.67 34.59
CA ASP A 395 24.55 -1.77 35.83
C ASP A 395 23.70 -1.22 37.00
#